data_7aee8f3acdf26a5e55748667c3d98825
#
_entry.id   7aee8f3acdf26a5e55748667c3d98825
#
_cell.length_a   1.000
_cell.length_b   1.000
_cell.length_c   1.000
_cell.angle_alpha   90.00
_cell.angle_beta   90.00
_cell.angle_gamma   90.00
#
_symmetry.space_group_name_H-M   'P 1'
#
loop_
_entity.id
_entity.type
_entity.pdbx_description
1 polymer ?
#
loop_
_entity_poly.entity_id
_entity_poly.type
_entity_poly.pdbx_seq_one_letter_code
_entity_poly.pdbx_strand_id
1 'polypeptide(L)'
;MKEKIKLIVVLLLIIVVAVFFIFKPKAKVETNVKGNSNVKVPNLVLYDQYGKEHNLEEYKGKVVIVNFWATWCGYCVEEMPAFEKVYKEFGSNEKDVIFLGVAGPKSKENLNNVDVEKEEVIKFLNEHKIPYPNLMDEAGESFSEYGIRAFPTTYVIDKNGNLEGFVSGAISEEQLRKAINETLNK
;
A
#
# COMPACT_ATOMS: atom_id res chain seq x y z
N MET A 1 16.00 -54.45 14.88
CA MET A 1 16.07 -53.29 15.77
C MET A 1 16.57 -52.04 15.03
N LYS A 2 17.70 -52.06 14.35
CA LYS A 2 18.31 -50.89 13.68
C LYS A 2 17.38 -50.24 12.59
N GLU A 3 16.64 -50.99 11.80
CA GLU A 3 15.73 -50.45 10.76
C GLU A 3 14.50 -49.72 11.34
N LYS A 4 13.92 -50.23 12.44
CA LYS A 4 12.83 -49.58 13.16
C LYS A 4 13.25 -48.24 13.77
N ILE A 5 14.48 -48.15 14.26
CA ILE A 5 15.06 -46.93 14.81
C ILE A 5 15.27 -45.89 13.71
N LYS A 6 15.76 -46.27 12.53
CA LYS A 6 15.89 -45.37 11.38
C LYS A 6 14.55 -44.79 10.96
N LEU A 7 13.52 -45.65 10.91
CA LEU A 7 12.16 -45.19 10.51
C LEU A 7 11.59 -44.18 11.51
N ILE A 8 11.80 -44.41 12.82
CA ILE A 8 11.34 -43.46 13.86
C ILE A 8 12.10 -42.11 13.76
N VAL A 9 13.42 -42.14 13.50
CA VAL A 9 14.19 -40.91 13.33
C VAL A 9 13.76 -40.11 12.13
N VAL A 10 13.46 -40.77 10.99
CA VAL A 10 12.94 -40.11 9.79
C VAL A 10 11.57 -39.48 10.05
N LEU A 11 10.67 -40.20 10.72
CA LEU A 11 9.35 -39.67 11.10
C LEU A 11 9.45 -38.45 12.04
N LEU A 12 10.34 -38.47 13.01
CA LEU A 12 10.57 -37.32 13.89
C LEU A 12 11.15 -36.13 13.15
N LEU A 13 12.04 -36.32 12.18
CA LEU A 13 12.55 -35.25 11.33
C LEU A 13 11.46 -34.64 10.46
N ILE A 14 10.57 -35.43 9.89
CA ILE A 14 9.44 -34.95 9.10
C ILE A 14 8.48 -34.11 9.99
N ILE A 15 8.20 -34.57 11.20
CA ILE A 15 7.36 -33.82 12.14
C ILE A 15 8.01 -32.49 12.53
N VAL A 16 9.32 -32.46 12.81
CA VAL A 16 10.05 -31.23 13.15
C VAL A 16 10.02 -30.24 11.98
N VAL A 17 10.22 -30.72 10.74
CA VAL A 17 10.13 -29.88 9.53
C VAL A 17 8.70 -29.37 9.34
N ALA A 18 7.68 -30.20 9.51
CA ALA A 18 6.28 -29.79 9.40
C ALA A 18 5.91 -28.74 10.45
N VAL A 19 6.34 -28.92 11.71
CA VAL A 19 6.13 -27.95 12.79
C VAL A 19 6.86 -26.62 12.48
N PHE A 20 8.08 -26.69 11.93
CA PHE A 20 8.82 -25.49 11.53
C PHE A 20 8.10 -24.70 10.41
N PHE A 21 7.45 -25.39 9.46
CA PHE A 21 6.64 -24.74 8.42
C PHE A 21 5.32 -24.16 8.94
N ILE A 22 4.70 -24.80 9.95
CA ILE A 22 3.47 -24.31 10.59
C ILE A 22 3.73 -23.10 11.49
N PHE A 23 4.87 -23.08 12.17
CA PHE A 23 5.29 -22.00 13.08
C PHE A 23 6.27 -20.99 12.44
N LYS A 24 6.28 -20.84 11.10
CA LYS A 24 7.01 -19.71 10.52
C LYS A 24 6.52 -18.42 11.16
N PRO A 25 7.34 -17.67 11.92
CA PRO A 25 6.95 -16.39 12.44
C PRO A 25 6.63 -15.51 11.23
N LYS A 26 5.39 -15.00 11.14
CA LYS A 26 5.05 -13.95 10.20
C LYS A 26 6.05 -12.83 10.45
N ALA A 27 6.81 -12.46 9.42
CA ALA A 27 7.73 -11.34 9.52
C ALA A 27 6.94 -10.16 10.07
N LYS A 28 7.33 -9.66 11.26
CA LYS A 28 6.79 -8.41 11.78
C LYS A 28 7.32 -7.33 10.83
N VAL A 29 6.46 -6.85 9.95
CA VAL A 29 6.69 -5.59 9.26
C VAL A 29 6.70 -4.54 10.36
N GLU A 30 7.88 -4.01 10.67
CA GLU A 30 7.98 -2.89 11.61
C GLU A 30 7.33 -1.69 10.93
N THR A 31 6.12 -1.39 11.36
CA THR A 31 5.48 -0.13 11.02
C THR A 31 6.26 0.97 11.73
N ASN A 32 7.13 1.66 11.01
CA ASN A 32 7.72 2.90 11.48
C ASN A 32 6.67 4.02 11.42
N VAL A 33 5.49 3.79 12.04
CA VAL A 33 4.56 4.85 12.38
C VAL A 33 5.10 5.49 13.65
N LYS A 34 6.11 6.33 13.51
CA LYS A 34 6.60 7.17 14.60
C LYS A 34 7.06 8.50 14.02
N GLY A 35 6.12 9.43 13.92
CA GLY A 35 6.44 10.77 13.52
C GLY A 35 5.52 11.77 14.16
N ASN A 36 6.00 12.47 15.15
CA ASN A 36 5.56 13.83 15.40
C ASN A 36 6.40 14.68 14.43
N SER A 37 6.17 14.53 13.14
CA SER A 37 6.96 15.22 12.14
C SER A 37 6.15 16.39 11.59
N ASN A 38 6.61 17.61 11.88
CA ASN A 38 6.20 18.82 11.13
C ASN A 38 6.77 18.79 9.69
N VAL A 39 7.03 17.61 9.13
CA VAL A 39 7.56 17.44 7.78
C VAL A 39 6.40 17.39 6.82
N LYS A 40 6.27 18.42 6.00
CA LYS A 40 5.30 18.45 4.90
C LYS A 40 5.66 17.38 3.88
N VAL A 41 4.65 16.66 3.41
CA VAL A 41 4.81 15.80 2.23
C VAL A 41 4.83 16.65 0.96
N PRO A 42 5.48 16.20 -0.12
CA PRO A 42 5.34 16.82 -1.43
C PRO A 42 3.87 16.89 -1.86
N ASN A 43 3.49 17.95 -2.56
CA ASN A 43 2.12 18.04 -3.07
C ASN A 43 1.94 17.07 -4.25
N LEU A 44 0.78 16.44 -4.36
CA LEU A 44 0.38 15.62 -5.50
C LEU A 44 -0.70 16.37 -6.27
N VAL A 45 -0.45 16.64 -7.55
CA VAL A 45 -1.46 17.18 -8.48
C VAL A 45 -1.51 16.24 -9.68
N LEU A 46 -2.43 15.30 -9.65
CA LEU A 46 -2.52 14.22 -10.63
C LEU A 46 -3.98 13.91 -10.97
N TYR A 47 -4.20 13.29 -12.14
CA TYR A 47 -5.52 12.84 -12.57
C TYR A 47 -5.73 11.37 -12.22
N ASP A 48 -6.94 11.03 -11.77
CA ASP A 48 -7.31 9.64 -11.48
C ASP A 48 -7.72 8.87 -12.77
N GLN A 49 -8.07 7.61 -12.61
CA GLN A 49 -8.52 6.73 -13.69
C GLN A 49 -9.80 7.20 -14.39
N TYR A 50 -10.52 8.14 -13.82
CA TYR A 50 -11.75 8.74 -14.39
C TYR A 50 -11.50 10.11 -15.02
N GLY A 51 -10.26 10.61 -14.96
CA GLY A 51 -9.87 11.93 -15.46
C GLY A 51 -10.21 13.09 -14.53
N LYS A 52 -10.53 12.80 -13.27
CA LYS A 52 -10.69 13.82 -12.23
C LYS A 52 -9.35 14.21 -11.66
N GLU A 53 -9.08 15.51 -11.59
CA GLU A 53 -7.89 16.04 -10.91
C GLU A 53 -8.02 15.92 -9.39
N HIS A 54 -6.91 15.55 -8.76
CA HIS A 54 -6.75 15.52 -7.33
C HIS A 54 -5.52 16.34 -6.94
N ASN A 55 -5.72 17.27 -6.03
CA ASN A 55 -4.65 18.08 -5.44
C ASN A 55 -4.61 17.77 -3.95
N LEU A 56 -3.48 17.28 -3.44
CA LEU A 56 -3.35 16.88 -2.04
C LEU A 56 -3.63 18.04 -1.06
N GLU A 57 -3.33 19.27 -1.46
CA GLU A 57 -3.62 20.45 -0.64
C GLU A 57 -5.11 20.71 -0.41
N GLU A 58 -5.99 20.22 -1.30
CA GLU A 58 -7.45 20.34 -1.14
C GLU A 58 -8.00 19.43 -0.04
N TYR A 59 -7.20 18.45 0.39
CA TYR A 59 -7.56 17.52 1.47
C TYR A 59 -7.10 17.96 2.85
N LYS A 60 -6.61 19.21 3.01
CA LYS A 60 -6.32 19.78 4.34
C LYS A 60 -7.55 19.69 5.24
N GLY A 61 -7.34 19.32 6.50
CA GLY A 61 -8.39 19.00 7.45
C GLY A 61 -8.79 17.53 7.50
N LYS A 62 -8.29 16.71 6.54
CA LYS A 62 -8.55 15.28 6.48
C LYS A 62 -7.26 14.46 6.63
N VAL A 63 -7.39 13.25 7.11
CA VAL A 63 -6.32 12.25 7.06
C VAL A 63 -6.25 11.70 5.64
N VAL A 64 -5.06 11.64 5.05
CA VAL A 64 -4.91 11.11 3.68
C VAL A 64 -4.01 9.88 3.70
N ILE A 65 -4.48 8.82 3.07
CA ILE A 65 -3.73 7.59 2.80
C ILE A 65 -3.33 7.61 1.33
N VAL A 66 -2.02 7.61 1.07
CA VAL A 66 -1.47 7.54 -0.29
C VAL A 66 -0.73 6.21 -0.44
N ASN A 67 -1.19 5.36 -1.33
CA ASN A 67 -0.60 4.04 -1.60
C ASN A 67 0.04 4.02 -2.99
N PHE A 68 1.36 3.88 -3.03
CA PHE A 68 2.12 3.73 -4.26
C PHE A 68 2.21 2.24 -4.63
N TRP A 69 1.78 1.90 -5.85
CA TRP A 69 1.63 0.52 -6.29
C TRP A 69 1.92 0.34 -7.79
N ALA A 70 1.95 -0.90 -8.27
CA ALA A 70 2.07 -1.23 -9.68
C ALA A 70 1.29 -2.52 -10.01
N THR A 71 0.86 -2.69 -11.27
CA THR A 71 0.05 -3.83 -11.72
C THR A 71 0.78 -5.17 -11.59
N TRP A 72 2.09 -5.18 -11.77
CA TRP A 72 2.94 -6.37 -11.66
C TRP A 72 3.35 -6.71 -10.22
N CYS A 73 2.98 -5.88 -9.24
CA CYS A 73 3.35 -6.06 -7.85
C CYS A 73 2.37 -7.01 -7.12
N GLY A 74 2.75 -8.26 -6.93
CA GLY A 74 1.90 -9.27 -6.28
C GLY A 74 1.43 -8.87 -4.88
N TYR A 75 2.30 -8.33 -4.03
CA TYR A 75 1.95 -7.86 -2.69
C TYR A 75 0.98 -6.67 -2.71
N CYS A 76 1.04 -5.82 -3.76
CA CYS A 76 0.08 -4.74 -3.93
C CYS A 76 -1.33 -5.30 -4.20
N VAL A 77 -1.42 -6.32 -5.06
CA VAL A 77 -2.69 -6.99 -5.37
C VAL A 77 -3.26 -7.69 -4.13
N GLU A 78 -2.40 -8.35 -3.35
CA GLU A 78 -2.81 -9.05 -2.12
C GLU A 78 -3.39 -8.11 -1.05
N GLU A 79 -2.93 -6.85 -0.96
CA GLU A 79 -3.44 -5.89 0.02
C GLU A 79 -4.70 -5.12 -0.43
N MET A 80 -5.01 -5.07 -1.74
CA MET A 80 -6.16 -4.31 -2.27
C MET A 80 -7.50 -4.62 -1.61
N PRO A 81 -7.85 -5.88 -1.28
CA PRO A 81 -9.10 -6.17 -0.55
C PRO A 81 -9.14 -5.55 0.85
N ALA A 82 -8.00 -5.48 1.54
CA ALA A 82 -7.91 -4.81 2.85
C ALA A 82 -8.11 -3.30 2.71
N PHE A 83 -7.50 -2.68 1.71
CA PHE A 83 -7.70 -1.27 1.38
C PHE A 83 -9.16 -0.96 1.05
N GLU A 84 -9.80 -1.75 0.18
CA GLU A 84 -11.21 -1.59 -0.17
C GLU A 84 -12.12 -1.62 1.06
N LYS A 85 -11.90 -2.58 1.95
CA LYS A 85 -12.70 -2.73 3.16
C LYS A 85 -12.55 -1.53 4.09
N VAL A 86 -11.31 -1.10 4.35
CA VAL A 86 -11.02 0.05 5.22
C VAL A 86 -11.51 1.35 4.56
N TYR A 87 -11.33 1.52 3.24
CA TYR A 87 -11.89 2.63 2.48
C TYR A 87 -13.40 2.80 2.69
N LYS A 88 -14.16 1.71 2.55
CA LYS A 88 -15.62 1.72 2.80
C LYS A 88 -15.96 2.03 4.26
N GLU A 89 -15.22 1.47 5.21
CA GLU A 89 -15.40 1.69 6.64
C GLU A 89 -15.25 3.16 7.03
N PHE A 90 -14.27 3.85 6.43
CA PHE A 90 -14.00 5.27 6.68
C PHE A 90 -14.79 6.23 5.78
N GLY A 91 -15.79 5.75 5.05
CA GLY A 91 -16.79 6.57 4.36
C GLY A 91 -16.46 6.92 2.92
N SER A 92 -15.63 6.13 2.24
CA SER A 92 -15.45 6.20 0.77
C SER A 92 -15.06 7.59 0.26
N ASN A 93 -14.12 8.25 0.93
CA ASN A 93 -13.64 9.62 0.66
C ASN A 93 -14.67 10.76 0.90
N GLU A 94 -15.83 10.45 1.43
CA GLU A 94 -16.88 11.45 1.72
C GLU A 94 -16.74 12.08 3.11
N LYS A 95 -15.89 11.49 3.99
CA LYS A 95 -15.70 11.92 5.39
C LYS A 95 -14.27 12.44 5.63
N ASP A 96 -13.77 12.16 6.83
CA ASP A 96 -12.51 12.71 7.35
C ASP A 96 -11.26 11.96 6.86
N VAL A 97 -11.41 10.90 6.08
CA VAL A 97 -10.31 10.10 5.54
C VAL A 97 -10.40 9.99 4.03
N ILE A 98 -9.29 10.26 3.37
CA ILE A 98 -9.14 10.16 1.92
C ILE A 98 -8.17 9.02 1.59
N PHE A 99 -8.54 8.19 0.63
CA PHE A 99 -7.71 7.14 0.06
C PHE A 99 -7.37 7.46 -1.38
N LEU A 100 -6.08 7.43 -1.70
CA LEU A 100 -5.55 7.64 -3.05
C LEU A 100 -4.53 6.53 -3.35
N GLY A 101 -4.73 5.79 -4.44
CA GLY A 101 -3.68 5.01 -5.05
C GLY A 101 -2.83 5.91 -5.95
N VAL A 102 -1.57 5.55 -6.19
CA VAL A 102 -0.71 6.19 -7.18
C VAL A 102 -0.02 5.10 -7.99
N ALA A 103 -0.27 5.08 -9.28
CA ALA A 103 0.40 4.23 -10.26
C ALA A 103 1.24 5.07 -11.22
N GLY A 104 2.35 4.51 -11.71
CA GLY A 104 3.25 5.18 -12.65
C GLY A 104 3.17 4.55 -14.04
N PRO A 105 2.10 4.77 -14.82
CA PRO A 105 2.00 4.20 -16.14
C PRO A 105 3.03 4.80 -17.10
N LYS A 106 3.46 4.00 -18.08
CA LYS A 106 4.27 4.53 -19.18
C LYS A 106 3.51 5.58 -19.96
N SER A 107 4.23 6.56 -20.43
CA SER A 107 3.70 7.65 -21.23
C SER A 107 4.72 8.10 -22.28
N LYS A 108 4.30 9.03 -23.14
CA LYS A 108 5.25 9.68 -24.08
C LYS A 108 6.31 10.52 -23.35
N GLU A 109 5.99 10.98 -22.14
CA GLU A 109 6.89 11.78 -21.31
C GLU A 109 7.88 10.88 -20.55
N ASN A 110 7.46 9.65 -20.21
CA ASN A 110 8.30 8.68 -19.51
C ASN A 110 8.03 7.25 -19.98
N LEU A 111 8.76 6.82 -21.02
CA LEU A 111 8.69 5.46 -21.56
C LEU A 111 9.26 4.39 -20.63
N ASN A 112 10.04 4.79 -19.63
CA ASN A 112 10.66 3.91 -18.65
C ASN A 112 9.97 3.98 -17.29
N ASN A 113 8.76 4.54 -17.23
CA ASN A 113 8.00 4.57 -15.99
C ASN A 113 7.73 3.16 -15.45
N VAL A 114 7.37 3.07 -14.19
CA VAL A 114 7.43 1.82 -13.41
C VAL A 114 6.39 0.77 -13.80
N ASP A 115 5.30 1.15 -14.48
CA ASP A 115 4.18 0.24 -14.81
C ASP A 115 3.99 0.09 -16.34
N VAL A 116 2.92 -0.58 -16.73
CA VAL A 116 2.44 -0.73 -18.10
C VAL A 116 1.81 0.56 -18.62
N GLU A 117 1.29 0.56 -19.83
CA GLU A 117 0.57 1.71 -20.41
C GLU A 117 -0.69 2.05 -19.59
N LYS A 118 -1.09 3.32 -19.61
CA LYS A 118 -2.21 3.85 -18.80
C LYS A 118 -3.51 3.07 -18.98
N GLU A 119 -3.85 2.72 -20.21
CA GLU A 119 -5.06 1.97 -20.55
C GLU A 119 -5.07 0.58 -19.91
N GLU A 120 -3.91 -0.05 -19.81
CA GLU A 120 -3.76 -1.35 -19.16
C GLU A 120 -3.86 -1.25 -17.64
N VAL A 121 -3.32 -0.16 -17.04
CA VAL A 121 -3.53 0.13 -15.61
C VAL A 121 -5.01 0.35 -15.30
N ILE A 122 -5.71 1.15 -16.13
CA ILE A 122 -7.15 1.38 -15.96
C ILE A 122 -7.95 0.08 -16.13
N LYS A 123 -7.59 -0.75 -17.11
CA LYS A 123 -8.21 -2.06 -17.30
C LYS A 123 -8.03 -2.94 -16.07
N PHE A 124 -6.81 -2.99 -15.53
CA PHE A 124 -6.50 -3.72 -14.29
C PHE A 124 -7.38 -3.28 -13.13
N LEU A 125 -7.51 -1.97 -12.89
CA LEU A 125 -8.35 -1.40 -11.82
C LEU A 125 -9.82 -1.80 -11.98
N ASN A 126 -10.33 -1.82 -13.21
CA ASN A 126 -11.70 -2.23 -13.51
C ASN A 126 -11.92 -3.73 -13.27
N GLU A 127 -10.99 -4.58 -13.72
CA GLU A 127 -11.05 -6.04 -13.52
C GLU A 127 -11.02 -6.42 -12.04
N HIS A 128 -10.21 -5.72 -11.24
CA HIS A 128 -10.12 -5.92 -9.79
C HIS A 128 -11.16 -5.13 -9.00
N LYS A 129 -12.02 -4.33 -9.68
CA LYS A 129 -13.11 -3.54 -9.09
C LYS A 129 -12.63 -2.61 -7.96
N ILE A 130 -11.47 -1.98 -8.14
CA ILE A 130 -10.90 -1.09 -7.14
C ILE A 130 -11.76 0.18 -7.04
N PRO A 131 -12.36 0.47 -5.87
CA PRO A 131 -13.40 1.50 -5.75
C PRO A 131 -12.86 2.90 -5.41
N TYR A 132 -11.59 3.03 -5.02
CA TYR A 132 -10.99 4.31 -4.66
C TYR A 132 -10.21 4.93 -5.82
N PRO A 133 -10.01 6.27 -5.83
CA PRO A 133 -9.24 6.96 -6.85
C PRO A 133 -7.80 6.44 -6.92
N ASN A 134 -7.35 6.20 -8.14
CA ASN A 134 -5.96 5.83 -8.45
C ASN A 134 -5.39 6.85 -9.41
N LEU A 135 -4.43 7.62 -8.93
CA LEU A 135 -3.78 8.71 -9.64
C LEU A 135 -2.74 8.17 -10.61
N MET A 136 -2.68 8.76 -11.81
CA MET A 136 -1.77 8.36 -12.88
C MET A 136 -0.59 9.33 -12.94
N ASP A 137 0.53 8.94 -12.36
CA ASP A 137 1.79 9.68 -12.45
C ASP A 137 2.53 9.31 -13.73
N GLU A 138 2.08 9.88 -14.84
CA GLU A 138 2.62 9.60 -16.18
C GLU A 138 4.06 10.13 -16.34
N ALA A 139 4.45 11.17 -15.60
CA ALA A 139 5.81 11.69 -15.59
C ALA A 139 6.74 10.87 -14.68
N GLY A 140 6.21 10.22 -13.64
CA GLY A 140 6.98 9.47 -12.63
C GLY A 140 7.64 10.37 -11.58
N GLU A 141 7.26 11.65 -11.52
CA GLU A 141 7.88 12.64 -10.63
C GLU A 141 7.54 12.36 -9.16
N SER A 142 6.29 12.01 -8.85
CA SER A 142 5.86 11.75 -7.47
C SER A 142 6.56 10.55 -6.85
N PHE A 143 6.89 9.52 -7.63
CA PHE A 143 7.69 8.39 -7.13
C PHE A 143 9.07 8.84 -6.63
N SER A 144 9.69 9.78 -7.35
CA SER A 144 10.99 10.35 -6.96
C SER A 144 10.86 11.27 -5.75
N GLU A 145 9.89 12.17 -5.74
CA GLU A 145 9.67 13.14 -4.67
C GLU A 145 9.32 12.49 -3.33
N TYR A 146 8.51 11.42 -3.38
CA TYR A 146 8.18 10.60 -2.21
C TYR A 146 9.27 9.58 -1.85
N GLY A 147 10.33 9.49 -2.66
CA GLY A 147 11.44 8.57 -2.43
C GLY A 147 11.02 7.10 -2.47
N ILE A 148 10.08 6.74 -3.36
CA ILE A 148 9.56 5.36 -3.48
C ILE A 148 10.66 4.46 -4.03
N ARG A 149 10.99 3.40 -3.29
CA ARG A 149 12.03 2.42 -3.63
C ARG A 149 11.53 0.98 -3.66
N ALA A 150 10.33 0.74 -3.17
CA ALA A 150 9.71 -0.57 -3.13
C ALA A 150 8.19 -0.45 -3.22
N PHE A 151 7.53 -1.51 -3.68
CA PHE A 151 6.08 -1.61 -3.76
C PHE A 151 5.56 -2.78 -2.90
N PRO A 152 4.39 -2.57 -2.27
CA PRO A 152 3.69 -1.30 -2.11
C PRO A 152 4.41 -0.40 -1.10
N THR A 153 4.16 0.92 -1.16
CA THR A 153 4.53 1.85 -0.09
C THR A 153 3.33 2.73 0.23
N THR A 154 2.94 2.75 1.50
CA THR A 154 1.76 3.49 1.97
C THR A 154 2.18 4.62 2.89
N TYR A 155 1.80 5.85 2.56
CA TYR A 155 1.97 7.05 3.37
C TYR A 155 0.69 7.36 4.13
N VAL A 156 0.83 7.75 5.38
CA VAL A 156 -0.23 8.30 6.23
C VAL A 156 0.08 9.77 6.48
N ILE A 157 -0.84 10.63 6.10
CA ILE A 157 -0.69 12.08 6.12
C ILE A 157 -1.73 12.65 7.07
N ASP A 158 -1.31 13.54 7.96
CA ASP A 158 -2.17 14.16 8.97
C ASP A 158 -3.07 15.27 8.37
N LYS A 159 -3.99 15.79 9.17
CA LYS A 159 -4.93 16.86 8.80
C LYS A 159 -4.24 18.17 8.37
N ASN A 160 -2.97 18.34 8.72
CA ASN A 160 -2.17 19.51 8.37
C ASN A 160 -1.36 19.31 7.09
N GLY A 161 -1.39 18.12 6.48
CA GLY A 161 -0.58 17.74 5.33
C GLY A 161 0.87 17.37 5.70
N ASN A 162 1.11 16.97 6.95
CA ASN A 162 2.42 16.47 7.36
C ASN A 162 2.46 14.94 7.31
N LEU A 163 3.65 14.42 7.13
CA LEU A 163 3.89 12.99 7.21
C LEU A 163 3.67 12.49 8.64
N GLU A 164 2.67 11.68 8.86
CA GLU A 164 2.47 10.95 10.12
C GLU A 164 3.37 9.71 10.19
N GLY A 165 3.48 8.99 9.07
CA GLY A 165 4.34 7.83 8.92
C GLY A 165 4.17 7.17 7.56
N PHE A 166 5.00 6.16 7.28
CA PHE A 166 4.87 5.35 6.07
C PHE A 166 5.21 3.89 6.35
N VAL A 167 4.70 3.00 5.52
CA VAL A 167 5.01 1.57 5.51
C VAL A 167 5.55 1.21 4.13
N SER A 168 6.75 0.65 4.07
CA SER A 168 7.33 0.06 2.86
C SER A 168 7.10 -1.45 2.91
N GLY A 169 6.36 -1.98 1.95
CA GLY A 169 5.81 -3.34 1.94
C GLY A 169 4.31 -3.35 2.25
N ALA A 170 3.68 -4.53 2.09
CA ALA A 170 2.24 -4.68 2.29
C ALA A 170 1.81 -4.35 3.73
N ILE A 171 0.69 -3.65 3.85
CA ILE A 171 0.07 -3.29 5.13
C ILE A 171 -1.19 -4.12 5.34
N SER A 172 -1.38 -4.65 6.55
CA SER A 172 -2.59 -5.38 6.88
C SER A 172 -3.77 -4.44 7.18
N GLU A 173 -4.99 -4.96 7.06
CA GLU A 173 -6.22 -4.25 7.42
C GLU A 173 -6.18 -3.67 8.85
N GLU A 174 -5.69 -4.44 9.82
CA GLU A 174 -5.55 -4.02 11.22
C GLU A 174 -4.56 -2.86 11.37
N GLN A 175 -3.39 -2.95 10.72
CA GLN A 175 -2.37 -1.92 10.76
C GLN A 175 -2.83 -0.63 10.10
N LEU A 176 -3.50 -0.73 8.94
CA LEU A 176 -4.04 0.42 8.22
C LEU A 176 -5.11 1.13 9.06
N ARG A 177 -6.07 0.38 9.63
CA ARG A 177 -7.11 0.92 10.51
C ARG A 177 -6.52 1.59 11.75
N LYS A 178 -5.52 0.96 12.37
CA LYS A 178 -4.83 1.50 13.53
C LYS A 178 -4.15 2.83 13.19
N ALA A 179 -3.39 2.89 12.11
CA ALA A 179 -2.69 4.10 11.68
C ALA A 179 -3.67 5.27 11.43
N ILE A 180 -4.79 5.00 10.76
CA ILE A 180 -5.84 6.00 10.51
C ILE A 180 -6.43 6.51 11.83
N ASN A 181 -6.84 5.61 12.73
CA ASN A 181 -7.47 6.01 14.00
C ASN A 181 -6.50 6.79 14.89
N GLU A 182 -5.24 6.41 14.95
CA GLU A 182 -4.21 7.14 15.71
C GLU A 182 -4.00 8.56 15.14
N THR A 183 -4.07 8.72 13.81
CA THR A 183 -3.92 10.02 13.15
C THR A 183 -5.17 10.91 13.29
N LEU A 184 -6.36 10.32 13.24
CA LEU A 184 -7.63 11.05 13.43
C LEU A 184 -7.75 11.67 14.84
N ASN A 185 -7.19 11.00 15.85
CA ASN A 185 -7.28 11.39 17.26
C ASN A 185 -6.21 12.42 17.68
N LYS A 186 -5.39 12.90 16.76
CA LYS A 186 -4.43 14.00 16.96
C LYS A 186 -5.04 15.33 16.55
#